data_8f8acd735a68aa6f95f1a86587bab0fe
#
_entry.id   8f8acd735a68aa6f95f1a86587bab0fe
#
_cell.length_a   1.000
_cell.length_b   1.000
_cell.length_c   1.000
_cell.angle_alpha   90.00
_cell.angle_beta   90.00
_cell.angle_gamma   90.00
#
_symmetry.space_group_name_H-M   'P 1'
#
loop_
_entity.id
_entity.type
_entity.pdbx_description
1 polymer ?
#
loop_
_entity_poly.entity_id
_entity_poly.type
_entity_poly.pdbx_seq_one_letter_code
_entity_poly.pdbx_strand_id
1 'polypeptide(L)'
;MHLCFFGEDSAGKSSLIKSLAREADVLVDVVGGSTGDVKHYRWRDANGAQILLTDVPGIGGTEAGLSDMATAEAQRANLVLFVCDSDLTRPEVESIRSLLEFDKPLIIVLNKADRFSSEEQATLMQKLLERIDAIGGKIDRDHVVAGTAGGEVDIIERGTGGEEQTVRRKRPADIGVLVVAINRLLAEEGESLDVRRERAVFRMAAARLAEAEREYRGQQSEQIIRSATRKAVIGALAAISPGTDILIQGYVGTTMTQQLCRLYGAAPRDLDIEEFLSLSQSRVGRALPLTLAVAGNGLKAFPGIGTVAGGFVHAVAYGLIFDALGRSLV
;
A
#
# COMPACT_ATOMS: atom_id res chain seq x y z
N MET A 1 -14.82 16.16 14.02
CA MET A 1 -14.94 15.85 12.59
C MET A 1 -13.64 16.16 11.88
N HIS A 2 -13.19 15.30 10.95
CA HIS A 2 -11.92 15.44 10.26
C HIS A 2 -12.12 15.36 8.74
N LEU A 3 -11.71 16.38 8.00
CA LEU A 3 -11.76 16.50 6.55
C LEU A 3 -10.34 16.49 5.99
N CYS A 4 -10.07 15.65 4.98
CA CYS A 4 -8.78 15.55 4.32
C CYS A 4 -8.87 16.10 2.89
N PHE A 5 -7.99 17.01 2.52
CA PHE A 5 -7.82 17.49 1.15
C PHE A 5 -6.79 16.63 0.43
N PHE A 6 -7.24 15.91 -0.58
CA PHE A 6 -6.48 14.91 -1.30
C PHE A 6 -6.48 15.20 -2.80
N GLY A 7 -5.44 14.86 -3.53
CA GLY A 7 -5.31 15.13 -4.96
C GLY A 7 -3.87 15.43 -5.36
N GLU A 8 -3.63 15.66 -6.66
CA GLU A 8 -2.29 15.92 -7.19
C GLU A 8 -1.64 17.19 -6.62
N ASP A 9 -0.31 17.26 -6.77
CA ASP A 9 0.41 18.50 -6.52
C ASP A 9 -0.13 19.59 -7.45
N SER A 10 -0.14 20.81 -6.97
CA SER A 10 -0.66 21.98 -7.74
C SER A 10 -2.17 22.01 -8.02
N ALA A 11 -2.97 21.01 -7.64
CA ALA A 11 -4.42 21.06 -7.75
C ALA A 11 -5.06 22.18 -6.89
N GLY A 12 -4.30 22.72 -5.92
CA GLY A 12 -4.69 23.87 -5.11
C GLY A 12 -5.31 23.54 -3.76
N LYS A 13 -5.01 22.36 -3.21
CA LYS A 13 -5.45 21.91 -1.88
C LYS A 13 -5.23 22.94 -0.78
N SER A 14 -3.96 23.34 -0.59
CA SER A 14 -3.58 24.33 0.44
C SER A 14 -4.25 25.70 0.24
N SER A 15 -4.53 26.08 -1.02
CA SER A 15 -5.21 27.34 -1.34
C SER A 15 -6.70 27.27 -0.96
N LEU A 16 -7.37 26.15 -1.22
CA LEU A 16 -8.76 25.91 -0.81
C LEU A 16 -8.88 25.90 0.71
N ILE A 17 -7.97 25.23 1.41
CA ILE A 17 -7.93 25.22 2.89
C ILE A 17 -7.78 26.64 3.42
N LYS A 18 -6.86 27.44 2.90
CA LYS A 18 -6.67 28.84 3.31
C LYS A 18 -7.91 29.69 3.04
N SER A 19 -8.67 29.39 1.99
CA SER A 19 -9.89 30.12 1.66
C SER A 19 -11.05 29.74 2.57
N LEU A 20 -11.15 28.47 2.99
CA LEU A 20 -12.10 28.01 4.01
C LEU A 20 -11.73 28.54 5.40
N ALA A 21 -10.44 28.52 5.72
CA ALA A 21 -9.89 28.84 7.04
C ALA A 21 -9.56 30.33 7.21
N ARG A 22 -10.15 31.25 6.43
CA ARG A 22 -9.84 32.69 6.47
C ARG A 22 -9.95 33.35 7.85
N GLU A 23 -10.61 32.70 8.81
CA GLU A 23 -10.76 33.15 10.20
C GLU A 23 -10.20 32.13 11.22
N ALA A 24 -9.46 31.10 10.75
CA ALA A 24 -9.03 30.01 11.61
C ALA A 24 -7.61 30.22 12.15
N ASP A 25 -7.43 29.96 13.43
CA ASP A 25 -6.12 29.77 14.06
C ASP A 25 -5.39 28.60 13.40
N VAL A 26 -4.27 28.90 12.75
CA VAL A 26 -3.39 27.90 12.14
C VAL A 26 -2.73 27.15 13.30
N LEU A 27 -3.18 25.97 13.61
CA LEU A 27 -2.42 25.03 14.41
C LEU A 27 -1.56 24.21 13.46
N VAL A 28 -0.32 24.57 13.36
CA VAL A 28 0.71 23.68 12.83
C VAL A 28 1.01 22.66 13.93
N ASP A 29 0.22 21.61 14.03
CA ASP A 29 0.63 20.43 14.79
C ASP A 29 1.40 19.53 13.83
N VAL A 30 2.71 19.66 13.85
CA VAL A 30 3.62 18.68 13.30
C VAL A 30 3.53 17.48 14.24
N VAL A 31 2.63 16.54 13.96
CA VAL A 31 2.65 15.24 14.64
C VAL A 31 3.98 14.59 14.29
N GLY A 32 4.88 14.58 15.29
CA GLY A 32 6.25 14.15 15.13
C GLY A 32 6.36 12.74 14.58
N GLY A 33 7.27 12.57 13.63
CA GLY A 33 7.75 11.28 13.15
C GLY A 33 7.69 11.03 11.64
N SER A 34 7.11 11.92 10.85
CA SER A 34 7.09 11.78 9.40
C SER A 34 7.75 12.98 8.71
N THR A 35 8.68 12.72 7.84
CA THR A 35 9.42 13.68 7.02
C THR A 35 8.60 14.35 5.90
N GLY A 36 7.27 14.28 5.94
CA GLY A 36 6.37 14.90 4.97
C GLY A 36 5.40 15.84 5.67
N ASP A 37 5.24 17.04 5.12
CA ASP A 37 4.47 18.14 5.70
C ASP A 37 2.94 17.93 5.66
N VAL A 38 2.40 17.07 6.52
CA VAL A 38 0.95 17.04 6.78
C VAL A 38 0.63 18.22 7.70
N LYS A 39 -0.24 19.12 7.25
CA LYS A 39 -0.63 20.32 8.01
C LYS A 39 -2.09 20.24 8.41
N HIS A 40 -2.36 20.60 9.65
CA HIS A 40 -3.72 20.62 10.18
C HIS A 40 -4.17 22.06 10.44
N TYR A 41 -5.44 22.34 10.08
CA TYR A 41 -6.08 23.63 10.27
C TYR A 41 -7.40 23.44 10.99
N ARG A 42 -7.77 24.36 11.88
CA ARG A 42 -9.12 24.35 12.48
C ARG A 42 -10.06 25.23 11.70
N TRP A 43 -11.22 24.70 11.40
CA TRP A 43 -12.32 25.42 10.78
C TRP A 43 -13.60 25.21 11.58
N ARG A 44 -14.51 26.17 11.52
CA ARG A 44 -15.85 26.06 12.12
C ARG A 44 -16.88 26.02 11.01
N ASP A 45 -17.78 25.04 11.08
CA ASP A 45 -18.92 24.98 10.17
C ASP A 45 -19.96 26.05 10.49
N ALA A 46 -21.04 26.09 9.69
CA ALA A 46 -22.12 27.01 9.86
C ALA A 46 -22.85 26.89 11.23
N ASN A 47 -22.75 25.74 11.89
CA ASN A 47 -23.36 25.44 13.19
C ASN A 47 -22.36 25.68 14.35
N GLY A 48 -21.16 26.13 14.06
CA GLY A 48 -20.10 26.39 15.06
C GLY A 48 -19.33 25.16 15.52
N ALA A 49 -19.55 23.99 14.90
CA ALA A 49 -18.83 22.78 15.21
C ALA A 49 -17.37 22.89 14.71
N GLN A 50 -16.43 22.42 15.53
CA GLN A 50 -15.02 22.40 15.14
C GLN A 50 -14.72 21.26 14.18
N ILE A 51 -14.12 21.61 13.06
CA ILE A 51 -13.68 20.70 12.01
C ILE A 51 -12.17 20.82 11.83
N LEU A 52 -11.50 19.68 11.79
CA LEU A 52 -10.08 19.58 11.47
C LEU A 52 -9.94 19.44 9.95
N LEU A 53 -9.27 20.38 9.30
CA LEU A 53 -8.90 20.29 7.89
C LEU A 53 -7.45 19.83 7.81
N THR A 54 -7.18 18.81 7.00
CA THR A 54 -5.84 18.29 6.82
C THR A 54 -5.38 18.49 5.39
N ASP A 55 -4.24 19.15 5.24
CA ASP A 55 -3.51 19.28 3.98
C ASP A 55 -2.47 18.18 3.90
N VAL A 56 -2.56 17.35 2.86
CA VAL A 56 -1.63 16.25 2.64
C VAL A 56 -0.77 16.53 1.42
N PRO A 57 0.45 15.95 1.35
CA PRO A 57 1.27 15.98 0.14
C PRO A 57 0.48 15.51 -1.08
N GLY A 58 0.79 16.06 -2.26
CA GLY A 58 0.12 15.66 -3.50
C GLY A 58 0.46 14.22 -3.89
N ILE A 59 -0.51 13.58 -4.53
CA ILE A 59 -0.29 12.29 -5.20
C ILE A 59 0.41 12.53 -6.53
N GLY A 60 1.36 11.67 -6.90
CA GLY A 60 2.11 11.80 -8.16
C GLY A 60 3.52 12.37 -8.02
N GLY A 61 3.95 12.73 -6.81
CA GLY A 61 5.34 13.06 -6.53
C GLY A 61 6.26 11.84 -6.70
N THR A 62 7.55 12.10 -6.96
CA THR A 62 8.57 11.06 -7.19
C THR A 62 8.91 10.22 -5.95
N GLU A 63 8.42 10.60 -4.78
CA GLU A 63 8.67 9.90 -3.51
C GLU A 63 7.48 9.02 -3.13
N ALA A 64 7.65 7.71 -3.31
CA ALA A 64 6.61 6.70 -3.03
C ALA A 64 6.04 6.79 -1.59
N GLY A 65 6.85 7.14 -0.59
CA GLY A 65 6.41 7.25 0.81
C GLY A 65 5.42 8.38 1.09
N LEU A 66 5.44 9.47 0.31
CA LEU A 66 4.52 10.60 0.49
C LEU A 66 3.11 10.26 0.03
N SER A 67 2.98 9.48 -1.05
CA SER A 67 1.69 9.01 -1.54
C SER A 67 1.00 8.08 -0.53
N ASP A 68 1.77 7.19 0.12
CA ASP A 68 1.25 6.27 1.14
C ASP A 68 0.77 7.02 2.39
N MET A 69 1.49 8.06 2.79
CA MET A 69 1.09 8.92 3.91
C MET A 69 -0.19 9.69 3.60
N ALA A 70 -0.29 10.29 2.42
CA ALA A 70 -1.48 11.01 1.98
C ALA A 70 -2.71 10.08 1.97
N THR A 71 -2.54 8.88 1.43
CA THR A 71 -3.60 7.85 1.42
C THR A 71 -3.99 7.44 2.84
N ALA A 72 -3.03 7.22 3.74
CA ALA A 72 -3.31 6.86 5.12
C ALA A 72 -4.07 7.96 5.87
N GLU A 73 -3.74 9.24 5.65
CA GLU A 73 -4.48 10.36 6.24
C GLU A 73 -5.90 10.49 5.65
N ALA A 74 -6.05 10.32 4.34
CA ALA A 74 -7.36 10.28 3.71
C ALA A 74 -8.25 9.15 4.27
N GLN A 75 -7.66 7.98 4.52
CA GLN A 75 -8.37 6.85 5.13
C GLN A 75 -8.78 7.11 6.60
N ARG A 76 -8.04 7.95 7.33
CA ARG A 76 -8.36 8.34 8.72
C ARG A 76 -9.41 9.46 8.80
N ALA A 77 -9.62 10.20 7.73
CA ALA A 77 -10.58 11.29 7.69
C ALA A 77 -12.03 10.77 7.74
N ASN A 78 -12.94 11.61 8.19
CA ASN A 78 -14.38 11.35 8.10
C ASN A 78 -14.89 11.56 6.67
N LEU A 79 -14.36 12.58 6.00
CA LEU A 79 -14.72 13.01 4.65
C LEU A 79 -13.44 13.36 3.88
N VAL A 80 -13.35 12.94 2.64
CA VAL A 80 -12.27 13.33 1.74
C VAL A 80 -12.77 14.30 0.68
N LEU A 81 -12.07 15.41 0.55
CA LEU A 81 -12.24 16.40 -0.50
C LEU A 81 -11.18 16.09 -1.56
N PHE A 82 -11.59 15.43 -2.63
CA PHE A 82 -10.68 15.10 -3.74
C PHE A 82 -10.61 16.30 -4.68
N VAL A 83 -9.46 16.96 -4.72
CA VAL A 83 -9.22 18.20 -5.46
C VAL A 83 -8.52 17.91 -6.76
N CYS A 84 -9.15 18.25 -7.89
CA CYS A 84 -8.56 18.25 -9.22
C CYS A 84 -8.71 19.64 -9.86
N ASP A 85 -7.97 19.96 -10.91
CA ASP A 85 -8.07 21.22 -11.65
C ASP A 85 -8.35 21.02 -13.15
N SER A 86 -8.62 19.77 -13.53
CA SER A 86 -8.96 19.34 -14.89
C SER A 86 -9.69 18.00 -14.86
N ASP A 87 -9.75 17.28 -15.98
CA ASP A 87 -10.20 15.88 -16.04
C ASP A 87 -9.24 14.96 -15.26
N LEU A 88 -9.77 13.89 -14.65
CA LEU A 88 -8.99 12.98 -13.82
C LEU A 88 -7.92 12.24 -14.64
N THR A 89 -6.71 12.26 -14.14
CA THR A 89 -5.60 11.45 -14.61
C THR A 89 -5.78 9.99 -14.16
N ARG A 90 -5.04 9.07 -14.78
CA ARG A 90 -5.08 7.66 -14.38
C ARG A 90 -4.66 7.43 -12.92
N PRO A 91 -3.59 8.04 -12.40
CA PRO A 91 -3.23 7.93 -10.98
C PRO A 91 -4.33 8.45 -10.04
N GLU A 92 -5.00 9.55 -10.40
CA GLU A 92 -6.11 10.10 -9.62
C GLU A 92 -7.30 9.14 -9.58
N VAL A 93 -7.66 8.53 -10.70
CA VAL A 93 -8.72 7.52 -10.77
C VAL A 93 -8.39 6.31 -9.88
N GLU A 94 -7.14 5.84 -9.89
CA GLU A 94 -6.68 4.73 -9.04
C GLU A 94 -6.74 5.10 -7.54
N SER A 95 -6.39 6.33 -7.20
CA SER A 95 -6.49 6.86 -5.85
C SER A 95 -7.95 6.96 -5.37
N ILE A 96 -8.86 7.46 -6.20
CA ILE A 96 -10.30 7.49 -5.91
C ILE A 96 -10.82 6.07 -5.69
N ARG A 97 -10.45 5.11 -6.54
CA ARG A 97 -10.83 3.70 -6.39
C ARG A 97 -10.41 3.15 -5.03
N SER A 98 -9.17 3.38 -4.63
CA SER A 98 -8.66 2.96 -3.32
C SER A 98 -9.46 3.55 -2.16
N LEU A 99 -9.84 4.83 -2.24
CA LEU A 99 -10.68 5.47 -1.21
C LEU A 99 -12.08 4.86 -1.16
N LEU A 100 -12.68 4.55 -2.30
CA LEU A 100 -14.00 3.90 -2.40
C LEU A 100 -13.99 2.49 -1.82
N GLU A 101 -12.90 1.73 -1.98
CA GLU A 101 -12.73 0.40 -1.37
C GLU A 101 -12.79 0.45 0.17
N PHE A 102 -12.38 1.56 0.76
CA PHE A 102 -12.50 1.82 2.20
C PHE A 102 -13.83 2.47 2.61
N ASP A 103 -14.81 2.54 1.69
CA ASP A 103 -16.13 3.16 1.93
C ASP A 103 -16.01 4.63 2.39
N LYS A 104 -15.05 5.37 1.80
CA LYS A 104 -14.83 6.77 2.15
C LYS A 104 -15.83 7.69 1.46
N PRO A 105 -16.53 8.53 2.22
CA PRO A 105 -17.32 9.62 1.65
C PRO A 105 -16.40 10.60 0.92
N LEU A 106 -16.79 10.98 -0.30
CA LEU A 106 -16.00 11.84 -1.18
C LEU A 106 -16.82 13.03 -1.65
N ILE A 107 -16.20 14.20 -1.65
CA ILE A 107 -16.61 15.34 -2.46
C ILE A 107 -15.51 15.59 -3.49
N ILE A 108 -15.86 15.58 -4.76
CA ILE A 108 -14.93 15.94 -5.85
C ILE A 108 -14.99 17.43 -6.06
N VAL A 109 -13.85 18.09 -6.03
CA VAL A 109 -13.74 19.53 -6.17
C VAL A 109 -12.96 19.87 -7.42
N LEU A 110 -13.65 20.34 -8.47
CA LEU A 110 -13.01 20.96 -9.61
C LEU A 110 -12.56 22.36 -9.22
N ASN A 111 -11.31 22.49 -8.80
CA ASN A 111 -10.71 23.78 -8.41
C ASN A 111 -10.21 24.53 -9.65
N LYS A 112 -9.91 25.82 -9.49
CA LYS A 112 -9.51 26.72 -10.57
C LYS A 112 -10.58 26.78 -11.70
N ALA A 113 -11.84 26.64 -11.31
CA ALA A 113 -12.97 26.62 -12.23
C ALA A 113 -13.09 27.92 -13.04
N ASP A 114 -12.53 29.02 -12.53
CA ASP A 114 -12.42 30.31 -13.20
C ASP A 114 -11.61 30.29 -14.51
N ARG A 115 -10.92 29.18 -14.81
CA ARG A 115 -10.21 28.97 -16.07
C ARG A 115 -11.13 28.48 -17.20
N PHE A 116 -12.32 28.06 -16.88
CA PHE A 116 -13.27 27.41 -17.80
C PHE A 116 -14.54 28.24 -17.93
N SER A 117 -15.14 28.25 -19.10
CA SER A 117 -16.49 28.74 -19.30
C SER A 117 -17.53 27.86 -18.57
N SER A 118 -18.73 28.36 -18.37
CA SER A 118 -19.81 27.60 -17.71
C SER A 118 -20.14 26.29 -18.43
N GLU A 119 -20.05 26.26 -19.77
CA GLU A 119 -20.28 25.05 -20.57
C GLU A 119 -19.16 24.03 -20.40
N GLU A 120 -17.90 24.50 -20.39
CA GLU A 120 -16.75 23.65 -20.16
C GLU A 120 -16.74 23.08 -18.73
N GLN A 121 -17.10 23.88 -17.73
CA GLN A 121 -17.25 23.40 -16.34
C GLN A 121 -18.31 22.28 -16.26
N ALA A 122 -19.51 22.49 -16.87
CA ALA A 122 -20.55 21.48 -16.89
C ALA A 122 -20.09 20.18 -17.57
N THR A 123 -19.36 20.31 -18.68
CA THR A 123 -18.79 19.17 -19.41
C THR A 123 -17.75 18.43 -18.57
N LEU A 124 -16.86 19.14 -17.90
CA LEU A 124 -15.86 18.54 -17.02
C LEU A 124 -16.48 17.82 -15.83
N MET A 125 -17.45 18.47 -15.16
CA MET A 125 -18.18 17.85 -14.05
C MET A 125 -18.90 16.56 -14.47
N GLN A 126 -19.50 16.55 -15.66
CA GLN A 126 -20.14 15.36 -16.20
C GLN A 126 -19.09 14.24 -16.46
N LYS A 127 -17.94 14.57 -17.04
CA LYS A 127 -16.85 13.61 -17.26
C LYS A 127 -16.30 13.04 -15.94
N LEU A 128 -16.16 13.87 -14.92
CA LEU A 128 -15.73 13.42 -13.58
C LEU A 128 -16.69 12.37 -13.03
N LEU A 129 -18.01 12.61 -13.13
CA LEU A 129 -19.02 11.63 -12.73
C LEU A 129 -18.92 10.33 -13.51
N GLU A 130 -18.82 10.41 -14.85
CA GLU A 130 -18.71 9.23 -15.72
C GLU A 130 -17.48 8.39 -15.41
N ARG A 131 -16.33 9.02 -15.10
CA ARG A 131 -15.11 8.30 -14.72
C ARG A 131 -15.25 7.59 -13.38
N ILE A 132 -15.95 8.20 -12.42
CA ILE A 132 -16.20 7.62 -11.11
C ILE A 132 -17.16 6.44 -11.23
N ASP A 133 -18.23 6.60 -12.00
CA ASP A 133 -19.18 5.52 -12.28
C ASP A 133 -18.49 4.34 -12.96
N ALA A 134 -17.57 4.58 -13.91
CA ALA A 134 -16.81 3.56 -14.59
C ALA A 134 -15.92 2.69 -13.68
N ILE A 135 -15.55 3.20 -12.51
CA ILE A 135 -14.79 2.44 -11.49
C ILE A 135 -15.69 1.83 -10.41
N GLY A 136 -17.00 1.88 -10.60
CA GLY A 136 -18.00 1.35 -9.65
C GLY A 136 -18.28 2.29 -8.46
N GLY A 137 -17.81 3.54 -8.51
CA GLY A 137 -18.10 4.57 -7.51
C GLY A 137 -19.52 5.10 -7.70
N LYS A 138 -20.26 5.26 -6.61
CA LYS A 138 -21.54 5.96 -6.60
C LYS A 138 -21.37 7.24 -5.82
N ILE A 139 -21.21 8.34 -6.54
CA ILE A 139 -21.13 9.68 -5.95
C ILE A 139 -22.32 10.48 -6.46
N ASP A 140 -23.08 11.07 -5.54
CA ASP A 140 -24.19 11.93 -5.91
C ASP A 140 -23.66 13.15 -6.67
N ARG A 141 -24.46 13.62 -7.64
CA ARG A 141 -24.09 14.76 -8.48
C ARG A 141 -23.81 16.02 -7.64
N ASP A 142 -24.49 16.17 -6.51
CA ASP A 142 -24.32 17.28 -5.58
C ASP A 142 -22.99 17.24 -4.81
N HIS A 143 -22.27 16.11 -4.87
CA HIS A 143 -20.93 15.93 -4.31
C HIS A 143 -19.81 16.15 -5.35
N VAL A 144 -20.14 16.58 -6.57
CA VAL A 144 -19.16 17.05 -7.55
C VAL A 144 -19.38 18.55 -7.71
N VAL A 145 -18.44 19.34 -7.22
CA VAL A 145 -18.58 20.79 -7.15
C VAL A 145 -17.44 21.50 -7.86
N ALA A 146 -17.75 22.63 -8.48
CA ALA A 146 -16.75 23.51 -9.07
C ALA A 146 -16.53 24.70 -8.14
N GLY A 147 -15.28 25.18 -8.08
CA GLY A 147 -14.96 26.34 -7.27
C GLY A 147 -13.58 26.91 -7.58
N THR A 148 -13.27 28.01 -6.94
CA THR A 148 -12.00 28.70 -7.08
C THR A 148 -11.49 29.15 -5.72
N ALA A 149 -10.29 28.69 -5.36
CA ALA A 149 -9.64 29.13 -4.12
C ALA A 149 -9.29 30.63 -4.08
N GLY A 150 -9.40 31.32 -5.22
CA GLY A 150 -8.90 32.69 -5.37
C GLY A 150 -7.38 32.75 -5.40
N GLY A 151 -6.82 33.90 -5.15
CA GLY A 151 -5.36 34.10 -5.13
C GLY A 151 -4.92 35.32 -5.92
N GLU A 152 -3.63 35.44 -6.14
CA GLU A 152 -3.05 36.49 -6.96
C GLU A 152 -2.77 35.94 -8.36
N VAL A 153 -3.15 36.70 -9.38
CA VAL A 153 -2.95 36.36 -10.80
C VAL A 153 -2.19 37.51 -11.46
N ASP A 154 -1.14 37.17 -12.14
CA ASP A 154 -0.41 38.14 -12.98
C ASP A 154 -1.18 38.31 -14.29
N ILE A 155 -1.70 39.52 -14.53
CA ILE A 155 -2.41 39.92 -15.74
C ILE A 155 -1.52 40.84 -16.55
N ILE A 156 -1.38 40.54 -17.84
CA ILE A 156 -0.67 41.44 -18.75
C ILE A 156 -1.66 42.51 -19.21
N GLU A 157 -1.49 43.73 -18.76
CA GLU A 157 -2.26 44.87 -19.23
C GLU A 157 -1.50 45.56 -20.36
N ARG A 158 -2.16 45.77 -21.52
CA ARG A 158 -1.62 46.58 -22.58
C ARG A 158 -2.03 48.05 -22.38
N GLY A 159 -1.06 48.89 -22.12
CA GLY A 159 -1.26 50.34 -22.07
C GLY A 159 -1.66 50.93 -23.44
N THR A 160 -2.19 52.11 -23.47
CA THR A 160 -2.60 52.85 -24.67
C THR A 160 -1.44 53.12 -25.66
N GLY A 161 -0.19 52.92 -25.22
CA GLY A 161 1.03 53.02 -26.05
C GLY A 161 1.58 51.69 -26.59
N GLY A 162 0.87 50.55 -26.31
CA GLY A 162 1.35 49.22 -26.75
C GLY A 162 2.34 48.56 -25.79
N GLU A 163 2.67 49.21 -24.69
CA GLU A 163 3.52 48.64 -23.62
C GLU A 163 2.74 47.58 -22.83
N GLU A 164 3.37 46.43 -22.64
CA GLU A 164 2.84 45.35 -21.84
C GLU A 164 3.36 45.46 -20.41
N GLN A 165 2.46 45.64 -19.45
CA GLN A 165 2.81 45.71 -18.04
C GLN A 165 2.13 44.57 -17.31
N THR A 166 2.93 43.75 -16.57
CA THR A 166 2.40 42.69 -15.73
C THR A 166 1.87 43.32 -14.44
N VAL A 167 0.55 43.25 -14.25
CA VAL A 167 -0.13 43.76 -13.05
C VAL A 167 -0.65 42.57 -12.25
N ARG A 168 -0.29 42.50 -10.97
CA ARG A 168 -0.76 41.49 -10.07
C ARG A 168 -2.14 41.87 -9.52
N ARG A 169 -3.17 41.09 -9.89
CA ARG A 169 -4.55 41.29 -9.40
C ARG A 169 -4.96 40.18 -8.46
N LYS A 170 -5.65 40.57 -7.39
CA LYS A 170 -6.23 39.63 -6.43
C LYS A 170 -7.58 39.14 -6.94
N ARG A 171 -7.72 37.83 -7.15
CA ARG A 171 -9.02 37.18 -7.43
C ARG A 171 -9.68 36.76 -6.14
N PRO A 172 -10.97 37.04 -5.95
CA PRO A 172 -11.71 36.53 -4.78
C PRO A 172 -11.85 35.01 -4.89
N ALA A 173 -11.95 34.36 -3.74
CA ALA A 173 -12.32 32.96 -3.70
C ALA A 173 -13.83 32.82 -3.97
N ASP A 174 -14.18 31.81 -4.76
CA ASP A 174 -15.56 31.35 -4.96
C ASP A 174 -15.65 29.89 -4.52
N ILE A 175 -15.94 29.69 -3.24
CA ILE A 175 -16.04 28.38 -2.58
C ILE A 175 -17.43 28.15 -1.96
N GLY A 176 -18.39 29.00 -2.29
CA GLY A 176 -19.74 28.96 -1.68
C GLY A 176 -20.40 27.59 -1.89
N VAL A 177 -20.36 27.06 -3.11
CA VAL A 177 -20.95 25.76 -3.44
C VAL A 177 -20.25 24.63 -2.67
N LEU A 178 -18.92 24.69 -2.51
CA LEU A 178 -18.16 23.71 -1.74
C LEU A 178 -18.56 23.73 -0.25
N VAL A 179 -18.69 24.92 0.35
CA VAL A 179 -19.12 25.06 1.75
C VAL A 179 -20.53 24.49 1.95
N VAL A 180 -21.45 24.74 1.01
CA VAL A 180 -22.81 24.20 1.05
C VAL A 180 -22.77 22.66 0.95
N ALA A 181 -22.00 22.09 0.03
CA ALA A 181 -21.88 20.66 -0.12
C ALA A 181 -21.31 19.98 1.13
N ILE A 182 -20.27 20.55 1.73
CA ILE A 182 -19.68 20.05 3.00
C ILE A 182 -20.75 20.09 4.11
N ASN A 183 -21.37 21.24 4.35
CA ASN A 183 -22.34 21.39 5.44
C ASN A 183 -23.55 20.47 5.26
N ARG A 184 -24.04 20.29 4.03
CA ARG A 184 -25.12 19.38 3.71
C ARG A 184 -24.76 17.93 4.04
N LEU A 185 -23.62 17.45 3.57
CA LEU A 185 -23.17 16.09 3.84
C LEU A 185 -22.95 15.85 5.33
N LEU A 186 -22.40 16.84 6.06
CA LEU A 186 -22.22 16.76 7.50
C LEU A 186 -23.57 16.72 8.26
N ALA A 187 -24.58 17.42 7.78
CA ALA A 187 -25.90 17.43 8.39
C ALA A 187 -26.68 16.14 8.11
N GLU A 188 -26.58 15.60 6.90
CA GLU A 188 -27.31 14.42 6.48
C GLU A 188 -26.69 13.13 7.00
N GLU A 189 -25.36 13.03 7.05
CA GLU A 189 -24.63 11.79 7.32
C GLU A 189 -23.71 11.83 8.55
N GLY A 190 -23.72 12.89 9.37
CA GLY A 190 -22.72 13.12 10.42
C GLY A 190 -22.41 11.92 11.31
N GLU A 191 -23.42 11.21 11.83
CA GLU A 191 -23.21 9.99 12.64
C GLU A 191 -22.66 8.83 11.81
N SER A 192 -23.13 8.69 10.56
CA SER A 192 -22.67 7.61 9.68
C SER A 192 -21.19 7.79 9.26
N LEU A 193 -20.74 9.05 9.14
CA LEU A 193 -19.35 9.38 8.82
C LEU A 193 -18.36 8.89 9.90
N ASP A 194 -18.72 8.98 11.17
CA ASP A 194 -17.89 8.49 12.26
C ASP A 194 -17.78 6.95 12.23
N VAL A 195 -18.90 6.26 12.01
CA VAL A 195 -18.93 4.79 11.87
C VAL A 195 -18.11 4.34 10.67
N ARG A 196 -18.24 4.99 9.51
CA ARG A 196 -17.43 4.69 8.32
C ARG A 196 -15.95 4.94 8.55
N ARG A 197 -15.59 6.04 9.24
CA ARG A 197 -14.21 6.32 9.63
C ARG A 197 -13.62 5.23 10.51
N GLU A 198 -14.31 4.84 11.58
CA GLU A 198 -13.86 3.77 12.48
C GLU A 198 -13.66 2.45 11.73
N ARG A 199 -14.60 2.08 10.88
CA ARG A 199 -14.50 0.89 10.03
C ARG A 199 -13.30 0.94 9.08
N ALA A 200 -13.04 2.07 8.44
CA ALA A 200 -11.90 2.24 7.56
C ALA A 200 -10.57 2.15 8.32
N VAL A 201 -10.46 2.79 9.49
CA VAL A 201 -9.27 2.70 10.36
C VAL A 201 -9.03 1.27 10.82
N PHE A 202 -10.09 0.55 11.19
CA PHE A 202 -9.98 -0.87 11.58
C PHE A 202 -9.51 -1.75 10.40
N ARG A 203 -10.09 -1.57 9.20
CA ARG A 203 -9.67 -2.30 7.99
C ARG A 203 -8.20 -2.04 7.65
N MET A 204 -7.76 -0.78 7.75
CA MET A 204 -6.37 -0.42 7.51
C MET A 204 -5.42 -1.08 8.52
N ALA A 205 -5.78 -1.08 9.81
CA ALA A 205 -4.99 -1.74 10.85
C ALA A 205 -4.91 -3.25 10.62
N ALA A 206 -6.03 -3.89 10.26
CA ALA A 206 -6.09 -5.31 9.95
C ALA A 206 -5.24 -5.67 8.71
N ALA A 207 -5.28 -4.85 7.67
CA ALA A 207 -4.46 -5.05 6.46
C ALA A 207 -2.96 -4.97 6.77
N ARG A 208 -2.53 -3.96 7.55
CA ARG A 208 -1.13 -3.81 7.98
C ARG A 208 -0.67 -4.97 8.86
N LEU A 209 -1.54 -5.43 9.76
CA LEU A 209 -1.22 -6.59 10.60
C LEU A 209 -1.05 -7.86 9.76
N ALA A 210 -1.94 -8.10 8.79
CA ALA A 210 -1.85 -9.25 7.88
C ALA A 210 -0.60 -9.21 6.99
N GLU A 211 -0.16 -8.02 6.58
CA GLU A 211 1.09 -7.84 5.83
C GLU A 211 2.31 -8.10 6.70
N ALA A 212 2.38 -7.50 7.88
CA ALA A 212 3.45 -7.75 8.84
C ALA A 212 3.56 -9.23 9.25
N GLU A 213 2.42 -9.90 9.42
CA GLU A 213 2.36 -11.34 9.70
C GLU A 213 2.90 -12.17 8.53
N ARG A 214 2.59 -11.79 7.29
CA ARG A 214 3.09 -12.43 6.07
C ARG A 214 4.61 -12.28 5.93
N GLU A 215 5.13 -11.07 6.13
CA GLU A 215 6.56 -10.79 6.11
C GLU A 215 7.30 -11.57 7.21
N TYR A 216 6.76 -11.56 8.44
CA TYR A 216 7.32 -12.32 9.56
C TYR A 216 7.38 -13.82 9.24
N ARG A 217 6.29 -14.41 8.74
CA ARG A 217 6.25 -15.82 8.36
C ARG A 217 7.24 -16.12 7.24
N GLY A 218 7.37 -15.24 6.25
CA GLY A 218 8.35 -15.37 5.17
C GLY A 218 9.79 -15.39 5.69
N GLN A 219 10.15 -14.47 6.57
CA GLN A 219 11.49 -14.42 7.18
C GLN A 219 11.77 -15.64 8.05
N GLN A 220 10.81 -16.08 8.88
CA GLN A 220 10.97 -17.25 9.73
C GLN A 220 11.08 -18.55 8.92
N SER A 221 10.26 -18.71 7.87
CA SER A 221 10.37 -19.89 6.99
C SER A 221 11.73 -19.96 6.28
N GLU A 222 12.25 -18.84 5.80
CA GLU A 222 13.59 -18.79 5.20
C GLU A 222 14.68 -19.20 6.20
N GLN A 223 14.59 -18.79 7.46
CA GLN A 223 15.54 -19.20 8.52
C GLN A 223 15.44 -20.70 8.81
N ILE A 224 14.23 -21.25 8.90
CA ILE A 224 13.99 -22.68 9.13
C ILE A 224 14.59 -23.49 7.97
N ILE A 225 14.32 -23.11 6.73
CA ILE A 225 14.82 -23.78 5.52
C ILE A 225 16.35 -23.74 5.48
N ARG A 226 16.97 -22.57 5.66
CA ARG A 226 18.43 -22.42 5.68
C ARG A 226 19.08 -23.26 6.79
N SER A 227 18.47 -23.28 7.97
CA SER A 227 18.99 -24.08 9.10
C SER A 227 18.92 -25.58 8.80
N ALA A 228 17.79 -26.04 8.27
CA ALA A 228 17.62 -27.44 7.88
C ALA A 228 18.58 -27.84 6.75
N THR A 229 18.67 -27.02 5.69
CA THR A 229 19.60 -27.23 4.58
C THR A 229 21.05 -27.34 5.07
N ARG A 230 21.47 -26.43 5.96
CA ARG A 230 22.83 -26.50 6.55
C ARG A 230 23.05 -27.79 7.34
N LYS A 231 22.07 -28.17 8.17
CA LYS A 231 22.16 -29.45 8.94
C LYS A 231 22.23 -30.67 8.02
N ALA A 232 21.45 -30.67 6.93
CA ALA A 232 21.44 -31.72 5.93
C ALA A 232 22.79 -31.83 5.23
N VAL A 233 23.40 -30.74 4.83
CA VAL A 233 24.75 -30.70 4.22
C VAL A 233 25.79 -31.22 5.20
N ILE A 234 25.81 -30.77 6.44
CA ILE A 234 26.76 -31.22 7.47
C ILE A 234 26.54 -32.72 7.76
N GLY A 235 25.27 -33.15 7.90
CA GLY A 235 24.94 -34.55 8.12
C GLY A 235 25.42 -35.47 6.97
N ALA A 236 25.29 -35.02 5.73
CA ALA A 236 25.77 -35.75 4.56
C ALA A 236 27.31 -35.89 4.53
N LEU A 237 28.04 -34.86 4.96
CA LEU A 237 29.48 -34.87 5.08
C LEU A 237 29.98 -35.77 6.24
N ALA A 238 29.26 -35.78 7.36
CA ALA A 238 29.61 -36.52 8.58
C ALA A 238 29.23 -38.00 8.51
N ALA A 239 28.32 -38.40 7.61
CA ALA A 239 27.89 -39.77 7.46
C ALA A 239 29.02 -40.67 6.91
N ILE A 240 29.56 -41.54 7.78
CA ILE A 240 30.72 -42.41 7.47
C ILE A 240 30.30 -43.67 6.71
N SER A 241 29.08 -44.17 6.95
CA SER A 241 28.58 -45.40 6.31
C SER A 241 27.34 -45.14 5.44
N PRO A 242 27.22 -45.88 4.32
CA PRO A 242 26.02 -45.82 3.48
C PRO A 242 24.77 -46.18 4.31
N GLY A 243 23.75 -45.31 4.26
CA GLY A 243 22.46 -45.49 4.96
C GLY A 243 22.28 -44.71 6.27
N THR A 244 23.36 -44.35 6.98
CA THR A 244 23.24 -43.48 8.18
C THR A 244 22.82 -42.07 7.82
N ASP A 245 23.15 -41.61 6.64
CA ASP A 245 22.73 -40.32 6.07
C ASP A 245 21.21 -40.24 5.88
N ILE A 246 20.55 -41.34 5.49
CA ILE A 246 19.09 -41.39 5.30
C ILE A 246 18.36 -41.10 6.61
N LEU A 247 18.83 -41.65 7.74
CA LEU A 247 18.24 -41.41 9.05
C LEU A 247 18.39 -39.94 9.50
N ILE A 248 19.61 -39.39 9.28
CA ILE A 248 19.88 -37.97 9.60
C ILE A 248 19.00 -37.06 8.73
N GLN A 249 18.92 -37.34 7.44
CA GLN A 249 18.14 -36.55 6.50
C GLN A 249 16.63 -36.64 6.80
N GLY A 250 16.12 -37.84 7.11
CA GLY A 250 14.75 -38.04 7.54
C GLY A 250 14.42 -37.22 8.77
N TYR A 251 15.26 -37.24 9.80
CA TYR A 251 15.07 -36.45 11.02
C TYR A 251 15.10 -34.93 10.76
N VAL A 252 16.05 -34.45 9.98
CA VAL A 252 16.16 -33.03 9.64
C VAL A 252 14.93 -32.57 8.84
N GLY A 253 14.49 -33.39 7.88
CA GLY A 253 13.33 -33.09 7.03
C GLY A 253 12.02 -33.06 7.78
N THR A 254 11.74 -34.07 8.60
CA THR A 254 10.53 -34.08 9.42
C THR A 254 10.51 -32.92 10.42
N THR A 255 11.65 -32.61 11.04
CA THR A 255 11.77 -31.44 11.93
C THR A 255 11.50 -30.12 11.20
N MET A 256 12.06 -29.94 10.00
CA MET A 256 11.80 -28.75 9.16
C MET A 256 10.32 -28.62 8.83
N THR A 257 9.70 -29.70 8.35
CA THR A 257 8.28 -29.72 7.99
C THR A 257 7.39 -29.40 9.19
N GLN A 258 7.67 -29.99 10.35
CA GLN A 258 6.91 -29.70 11.58
C GLN A 258 7.06 -28.24 12.02
N GLN A 259 8.26 -27.65 11.91
CA GLN A 259 8.49 -26.25 12.25
C GLN A 259 7.74 -25.31 11.29
N LEU A 260 7.73 -25.60 10.00
CA LEU A 260 6.96 -24.83 9.01
C LEU A 260 5.46 -24.97 9.26
N CYS A 261 4.94 -26.18 9.51
CA CYS A 261 3.53 -26.38 9.87
C CYS A 261 3.12 -25.52 11.08
N ARG A 262 3.93 -25.51 12.13
CA ARG A 262 3.64 -24.68 13.33
C ARG A 262 3.66 -23.20 13.03
N LEU A 263 4.59 -22.72 12.19
CA LEU A 263 4.69 -21.32 11.79
C LEU A 263 3.44 -20.85 11.04
N TYR A 264 2.85 -21.72 10.20
CA TYR A 264 1.63 -21.44 9.45
C TYR A 264 0.33 -21.85 10.16
N GLY A 265 0.41 -22.27 11.42
CA GLY A 265 -0.76 -22.66 12.21
C GLY A 265 -1.39 -23.98 11.78
N ALA A 266 -0.70 -24.75 10.95
CA ALA A 266 -1.12 -26.09 10.57
C ALA A 266 -0.74 -27.10 11.67
N ALA A 267 -1.62 -28.06 11.96
CA ALA A 267 -1.28 -29.15 12.88
C ALA A 267 -0.15 -30.00 12.26
N PRO A 268 1.03 -30.11 12.92
CA PRO A 268 2.08 -30.97 12.41
C PRO A 268 1.61 -32.41 12.48
N ARG A 269 1.60 -33.09 11.35
CA ARG A 269 1.43 -34.55 11.32
C ARG A 269 2.73 -35.21 11.78
N ASP A 270 2.64 -36.33 12.43
CA ASP A 270 3.77 -37.20 12.68
C ASP A 270 4.15 -37.87 11.35
N LEU A 271 4.95 -37.15 10.55
CA LEU A 271 5.54 -37.66 9.33
C LEU A 271 6.64 -38.65 9.72
N ASP A 272 6.51 -39.87 9.28
CA ASP A 272 7.64 -40.81 9.36
C ASP A 272 8.70 -40.55 8.27
N ILE A 273 9.84 -41.18 8.37
CA ILE A 273 10.95 -40.99 7.45
C ILE A 273 10.58 -41.48 6.03
N GLU A 274 9.81 -42.54 5.91
CA GLU A 274 9.38 -43.08 4.62
C GLU A 274 8.38 -42.11 3.92
N GLU A 275 7.43 -41.60 4.64
CA GLU A 275 6.47 -40.60 4.13
C GLU A 275 7.20 -39.31 3.71
N PHE A 276 8.15 -38.83 4.51
CA PHE A 276 8.97 -37.66 4.16
C PHE A 276 9.79 -37.89 2.89
N LEU A 277 10.45 -39.06 2.75
CA LEU A 277 11.22 -39.38 1.56
C LEU A 277 10.34 -39.49 0.31
N SER A 278 9.16 -40.10 0.44
CA SER A 278 8.17 -40.18 -0.65
C SER A 278 7.71 -38.79 -1.11
N LEU A 279 7.36 -37.89 -0.18
CA LEU A 279 6.97 -36.50 -0.47
C LEU A 279 8.13 -35.72 -1.12
N SER A 280 9.36 -35.92 -0.63
CA SER A 280 10.55 -35.28 -1.19
C SER A 280 10.77 -35.68 -2.65
N GLN A 281 10.63 -36.97 -2.98
CA GLN A 281 10.72 -37.46 -4.35
C GLN A 281 9.66 -36.92 -5.29
N SER A 282 8.43 -36.71 -4.79
CA SER A 282 7.31 -36.22 -5.60
C SER A 282 7.42 -34.72 -5.90
N ARG A 283 7.99 -33.94 -4.98
CA ARG A 283 8.02 -32.46 -5.05
C ARG A 283 9.29 -31.89 -5.69
N VAL A 284 10.46 -32.52 -5.48
CA VAL A 284 11.77 -31.98 -5.90
C VAL A 284 12.08 -32.21 -7.40
N GLY A 285 11.17 -32.83 -8.14
CA GLY A 285 11.43 -33.08 -9.57
C GLY A 285 12.56 -34.09 -9.80
N ARG A 286 12.33 -35.04 -10.66
CA ARG A 286 12.94 -36.36 -10.64
C ARG A 286 14.43 -36.48 -10.99
N ALA A 287 15.13 -35.45 -11.47
CA ALA A 287 16.33 -35.87 -12.19
C ALA A 287 17.65 -35.57 -11.49
N LEU A 288 17.99 -34.33 -11.19
CA LEU A 288 19.38 -34.01 -10.88
C LEU A 288 19.82 -34.24 -9.42
N PRO A 289 19.06 -33.77 -8.41
CA PRO A 289 19.49 -33.89 -7.01
C PRO A 289 19.49 -35.32 -6.51
N LEU A 290 18.53 -36.14 -6.93
CA LEU A 290 18.45 -37.54 -6.55
C LEU A 290 19.55 -38.38 -7.22
N THR A 291 19.83 -38.11 -8.48
CA THR A 291 20.93 -38.74 -9.20
C THR A 291 22.29 -38.41 -8.56
N LEU A 292 22.48 -37.17 -8.14
CA LEU A 292 23.69 -36.74 -7.43
C LEU A 292 23.81 -37.41 -6.05
N ALA A 293 22.70 -37.55 -5.32
CA ALA A 293 22.70 -38.23 -4.03
C ALA A 293 23.06 -39.73 -4.16
N VAL A 294 22.51 -40.43 -5.16
CA VAL A 294 22.81 -41.83 -5.46
C VAL A 294 24.26 -41.99 -5.94
N ALA A 295 24.72 -41.10 -6.85
CA ALA A 295 26.09 -41.11 -7.35
C ALA A 295 27.11 -40.84 -6.22
N GLY A 296 26.80 -39.87 -5.31
CA GLY A 296 27.62 -39.57 -4.14
C GLY A 296 27.75 -40.76 -3.19
N ASN A 297 26.69 -41.51 -2.95
CA ASN A 297 26.71 -42.73 -2.16
C ASN A 297 27.49 -43.86 -2.85
N GLY A 298 27.35 -44.01 -4.16
CA GLY A 298 28.12 -44.97 -4.94
C GLY A 298 29.65 -44.69 -4.89
N LEU A 299 30.02 -43.41 -4.96
CA LEU A 299 31.43 -42.99 -4.83
C LEU A 299 32.00 -43.23 -3.42
N LYS A 300 31.22 -43.11 -2.37
CA LYS A 300 31.65 -43.41 -1.00
C LYS A 300 32.03 -44.89 -0.78
N ALA A 301 31.55 -45.78 -1.62
CA ALA A 301 31.92 -47.20 -1.56
C ALA A 301 33.38 -47.49 -1.99
N PHE A 302 34.05 -46.51 -2.62
CA PHE A 302 35.45 -46.65 -3.02
C PHE A 302 36.38 -46.05 -1.94
N PRO A 303 37.29 -46.85 -1.33
CA PRO A 303 38.19 -46.34 -0.28
C PRO A 303 39.15 -45.26 -0.81
N GLY A 304 39.44 -44.26 0.03
CA GLY A 304 40.34 -43.16 -0.30
C GLY A 304 39.65 -41.97 -0.98
N ILE A 305 40.05 -41.58 -2.19
CA ILE A 305 39.57 -40.41 -2.91
C ILE A 305 38.05 -40.46 -3.16
N GLY A 306 37.48 -41.65 -3.35
CA GLY A 306 36.04 -41.84 -3.59
C GLY A 306 35.17 -41.44 -2.40
N THR A 307 35.64 -41.61 -1.19
CA THR A 307 34.90 -41.21 0.04
C THR A 307 34.76 -39.70 0.20
N VAL A 308 35.81 -38.94 -0.12
CA VAL A 308 35.80 -37.47 -0.02
C VAL A 308 34.97 -36.87 -1.16
N ALA A 309 35.23 -37.26 -2.40
CA ALA A 309 34.50 -36.78 -3.56
C ALA A 309 33.01 -37.16 -3.49
N GLY A 310 32.67 -38.38 -3.09
CA GLY A 310 31.30 -38.84 -2.90
C GLY A 310 30.59 -38.07 -1.79
N GLY A 311 31.28 -37.70 -0.71
CA GLY A 311 30.75 -36.87 0.37
C GLY A 311 30.35 -35.48 -0.11
N PHE A 312 31.19 -34.82 -0.92
CA PHE A 312 30.87 -33.51 -1.49
C PHE A 312 29.68 -33.56 -2.44
N VAL A 313 29.66 -34.50 -3.39
CA VAL A 313 28.52 -34.63 -4.32
C VAL A 313 27.23 -34.90 -3.57
N HIS A 314 27.27 -35.71 -2.55
CA HIS A 314 26.13 -36.05 -1.70
C HIS A 314 25.64 -34.84 -0.89
N ALA A 315 26.54 -34.05 -0.31
CA ALA A 315 26.23 -32.85 0.43
C ALA A 315 25.56 -31.78 -0.45
N VAL A 316 26.05 -31.57 -1.67
CA VAL A 316 25.43 -30.66 -2.63
C VAL A 316 24.02 -31.12 -3.00
N ALA A 317 23.84 -32.44 -3.24
CA ALA A 317 22.53 -32.99 -3.57
C ALA A 317 21.51 -32.76 -2.44
N TYR A 318 21.85 -33.02 -1.20
CA TYR A 318 20.94 -32.78 -0.07
C TYR A 318 20.70 -31.31 0.18
N GLY A 319 21.70 -30.46 -0.03
CA GLY A 319 21.52 -29.01 0.02
C GLY A 319 20.42 -28.55 -0.95
N LEU A 320 20.46 -28.99 -2.20
CA LEU A 320 19.46 -28.68 -3.22
C LEU A 320 18.08 -29.27 -2.90
N ILE A 321 18.04 -30.52 -2.41
CA ILE A 321 16.78 -31.19 -2.04
C ILE A 321 16.09 -30.44 -0.91
N PHE A 322 16.80 -30.10 0.15
CA PHE A 322 16.19 -29.45 1.32
C PHE A 322 15.77 -28.02 1.06
N ASP A 323 16.53 -27.24 0.28
CA ASP A 323 16.13 -25.91 -0.14
C ASP A 323 14.86 -25.96 -1.02
N ALA A 324 14.85 -26.82 -2.03
CA ALA A 324 13.70 -26.98 -2.93
C ALA A 324 12.45 -27.49 -2.20
N LEU A 325 12.61 -28.48 -1.33
CA LEU A 325 11.51 -29.02 -0.52
C LEU A 325 10.96 -27.94 0.42
N GLY A 326 11.81 -27.25 1.16
CA GLY A 326 11.42 -26.21 2.08
C GLY A 326 10.62 -25.09 1.38
N ARG A 327 11.12 -24.61 0.23
CA ARG A 327 10.41 -23.58 -0.57
C ARG A 327 9.09 -24.07 -1.17
N SER A 328 8.93 -25.36 -1.38
CA SER A 328 7.67 -25.93 -1.89
C SER A 328 6.58 -26.10 -0.82
N LEU A 329 6.96 -25.98 0.45
CA LEU A 329 6.06 -26.10 1.60
C LEU A 329 5.56 -24.72 2.12
N VAL A 330 6.15 -23.63 1.65
CA VAL A 330 5.81 -22.23 1.96
C VAL A 330 4.96 -21.62 0.86
#